data_b919698fe09bd98c5d3410925a2fe1c3
#
_entry.id   b919698fe09bd98c5d3410925a2fe1c3
#
_cell.length_a   1.000
_cell.length_b   1.000
_cell.length_c   1.000
_cell.angle_alpha   90.00
_cell.angle_beta   90.00
_cell.angle_gamma   90.00
#
_symmetry.space_group_name_H-M   'P 1'
#
loop_
_entity.id
_entity.type
_entity.pdbx_description
1 polymer ?
#
loop_
_entity_poly.entity_id
_entity_poly.type
_entity_poly.pdbx_seq_one_letter_code
_entity_poly.pdbx_strand_id
1 'polypeptide(L)'
;MTDERNFRSAYYEKVGCRGVEEKKSLEILMKEKPWDKVKLKQFCLRFMVPASYRNLVWKVLLDIIPVYADSHQFVMEQRKQQYGDLLYAVDMLELVDMSAPRTEILLAMWLLENEERKPPLFPETNFNSADTFLPIAKTLIELYDNEVDVYWLCKSLTEIVRNMQKDIPKLKEAFQSMLEKEDVELFNHLVDMNALDVLPLTKWFNSCFAGVLDVTSLPKIWDKVCSGAPKILSVVAVMLVITLRRNILKAQNGDEVLKCVSEIPEQCEEVVANKAIELWQYGAQPQNDQLAKK
;
A
#
# COMPACT_ATOMS: atom_id res chain seq x y z
N MET A 1 -21.63 2.50 -34.09
CA MET A 1 -22.03 2.74 -32.67
C MET A 1 -21.33 1.85 -31.63
N THR A 2 -20.53 0.87 -32.04
CA THR A 2 -19.78 -0.04 -31.15
C THR A 2 -18.41 0.47 -30.73
N ASP A 3 -17.83 1.42 -31.47
CA ASP A 3 -16.44 1.88 -31.24
C ASP A 3 -16.27 2.88 -30.08
N GLU A 4 -17.25 3.75 -29.85
CA GLU A 4 -17.17 4.73 -28.75
C GLU A 4 -17.28 4.09 -27.35
N ARG A 5 -18.05 2.99 -27.21
CA ARG A 5 -18.13 2.26 -25.94
C ARG A 5 -16.83 1.57 -25.59
N ASN A 6 -16.13 1.01 -26.57
CA ASN A 6 -14.86 0.35 -26.37
C ASN A 6 -13.74 1.34 -26.06
N PHE A 7 -13.72 2.51 -26.71
CA PHE A 7 -12.74 3.57 -26.43
C PHE A 7 -12.89 4.14 -25.01
N ARG A 8 -14.12 4.40 -24.58
CA ARG A 8 -14.38 4.89 -23.22
C ARG A 8 -14.02 3.85 -22.16
N SER A 9 -14.34 2.58 -22.37
CA SER A 9 -13.95 1.50 -21.46
C SER A 9 -12.44 1.39 -21.33
N ALA A 10 -11.71 1.36 -22.47
CA ALA A 10 -10.24 1.32 -22.49
C ALA A 10 -9.59 2.56 -21.87
N TYR A 11 -10.21 3.74 -22.05
CA TYR A 11 -9.74 4.97 -21.38
C TYR A 11 -9.90 4.89 -19.87
N TYR A 12 -11.05 4.43 -19.36
CA TYR A 12 -11.29 4.30 -17.92
C TYR A 12 -10.45 3.18 -17.28
N GLU A 13 -10.12 2.12 -18.02
CA GLU A 13 -9.14 1.13 -17.57
C GLU A 13 -7.76 1.76 -17.34
N LYS A 14 -7.30 2.59 -18.28
CA LYS A 14 -6.02 3.32 -18.15
C LYS A 14 -5.99 4.31 -16.97
N VAL A 15 -7.13 4.91 -16.61
CA VAL A 15 -7.23 5.82 -15.46
C VAL A 15 -7.60 5.11 -14.15
N GLY A 16 -7.58 3.77 -14.14
CA GLY A 16 -7.75 2.96 -12.94
C GLY A 16 -9.17 2.60 -12.57
N CYS A 17 -10.14 2.75 -13.49
CA CYS A 17 -11.51 2.23 -13.34
C CYS A 17 -11.79 1.15 -14.36
N ARG A 18 -12.34 0.02 -13.94
CA ARG A 18 -12.72 -1.09 -14.84
C ARG A 18 -13.90 -0.78 -15.74
N GLY A 19 -14.60 0.33 -15.54
CA GLY A 19 -15.72 0.72 -16.36
C GLY A 19 -16.31 2.07 -15.99
N VAL A 20 -17.20 2.55 -16.82
CA VAL A 20 -17.92 3.83 -16.66
C VAL A 20 -18.78 3.83 -15.39
N GLU A 21 -19.31 2.67 -15.01
CA GLU A 21 -20.20 2.53 -13.85
C GLU A 21 -19.46 2.67 -12.52
N GLU A 22 -18.22 2.14 -12.44
CA GLU A 22 -17.38 2.26 -11.24
C GLU A 22 -17.00 3.72 -10.97
N LYS A 23 -16.61 4.45 -12.02
CA LYS A 23 -16.34 5.89 -11.90
C LYS A 23 -17.57 6.67 -11.49
N LYS A 24 -18.73 6.38 -12.09
CA LYS A 24 -20.00 7.02 -11.71
C LYS A 24 -20.38 6.72 -10.26
N SER A 25 -20.17 5.48 -9.80
CA SER A 25 -20.44 5.08 -8.43
C SER A 25 -19.57 5.88 -7.44
N LEU A 26 -18.28 6.07 -7.73
CA LEU A 26 -17.41 6.93 -6.91
C LEU A 26 -17.87 8.38 -6.94
N GLU A 27 -18.20 8.91 -8.12
CA GLU A 27 -18.71 10.30 -8.25
C GLU A 27 -20.00 10.53 -7.46
N ILE A 28 -20.89 9.53 -7.40
CA ILE A 28 -22.11 9.60 -6.58
C ILE A 28 -21.74 9.63 -5.10
N LEU A 29 -20.86 8.72 -4.64
CA LEU A 29 -20.39 8.71 -3.25
C LEU A 29 -19.75 10.04 -2.83
N MET A 30 -19.02 10.69 -3.75
CA MET A 30 -18.36 11.97 -3.50
C MET A 30 -19.31 13.18 -3.58
N LYS A 31 -20.50 13.03 -4.17
CA LYS A 31 -21.53 14.09 -4.21
C LYS A 31 -22.42 14.09 -2.97
N GLU A 32 -22.66 12.93 -2.35
CA GLU A 32 -23.42 12.82 -1.11
C GLU A 32 -22.62 13.49 0.03
N LYS A 33 -23.26 14.39 0.79
CA LYS A 33 -22.66 15.08 1.93
C LYS A 33 -23.50 14.85 3.20
N PRO A 34 -22.84 14.54 4.33
CA PRO A 34 -21.42 14.21 4.53
C PRO A 34 -21.04 12.91 3.81
N TRP A 35 -19.75 12.74 3.47
CA TRP A 35 -19.29 11.52 2.82
C TRP A 35 -19.40 10.31 3.74
N ASP A 36 -19.94 9.23 3.21
CA ASP A 36 -20.04 7.96 3.94
C ASP A 36 -18.68 7.21 3.85
N LYS A 37 -17.90 7.32 4.94
CA LYS A 37 -16.58 6.67 5.03
C LYS A 37 -16.67 5.14 4.89
N VAL A 38 -17.78 4.50 5.33
CA VAL A 38 -17.96 3.05 5.23
C VAL A 38 -18.15 2.66 3.76
N LYS A 39 -19.01 3.38 3.03
CA LYS A 39 -19.20 3.15 1.60
C LYS A 39 -17.93 3.42 0.80
N LEU A 40 -17.17 4.48 1.13
CA LEU A 40 -15.86 4.75 0.50
C LEU A 40 -14.86 3.61 0.74
N LYS A 41 -14.78 3.08 1.98
CA LYS A 41 -13.95 1.89 2.27
C LYS A 41 -14.38 0.69 1.43
N GLN A 42 -15.67 0.40 1.40
CA GLN A 42 -16.20 -0.72 0.61
C GLN A 42 -15.92 -0.56 -0.89
N PHE A 43 -16.05 0.67 -1.41
CA PHE A 43 -15.68 0.97 -2.79
C PHE A 43 -14.20 0.66 -3.04
N CYS A 44 -13.29 1.19 -2.23
CA CYS A 44 -11.85 1.00 -2.40
C CYS A 44 -11.41 -0.46 -2.22
N LEU A 45 -12.11 -1.24 -1.38
CA LEU A 45 -11.84 -2.68 -1.24
C LEU A 45 -12.21 -3.45 -2.50
N ARG A 46 -13.27 -3.03 -3.19
CA ARG A 46 -13.83 -3.74 -4.35
C ARG A 46 -13.26 -3.24 -5.68
N PHE A 47 -13.09 -1.93 -5.82
CA PHE A 47 -12.67 -1.27 -7.05
C PHE A 47 -11.35 -0.54 -6.88
N MET A 48 -10.75 -0.10 -7.99
CA MET A 48 -9.60 0.80 -7.98
C MET A 48 -10.05 2.25 -7.91
N VAL A 49 -9.34 3.06 -7.12
CA VAL A 49 -9.61 4.50 -7.03
C VAL A 49 -8.94 5.20 -8.21
N PRO A 50 -9.66 6.01 -9.00
CA PRO A 50 -9.05 6.83 -10.05
C PRO A 50 -7.99 7.77 -9.48
N ALA A 51 -6.86 7.93 -10.19
CA ALA A 51 -5.73 8.73 -9.72
C ALA A 51 -6.14 10.15 -9.29
N SER A 52 -7.07 10.79 -10.02
CA SER A 52 -7.56 12.15 -9.71
C SER A 52 -8.31 12.27 -8.38
N TYR A 53 -8.86 11.19 -7.85
CA TYR A 53 -9.58 11.19 -6.56
C TYR A 53 -8.75 10.58 -5.42
N ARG A 54 -7.65 9.89 -5.73
CA ARG A 54 -6.92 9.05 -4.77
C ARG A 54 -6.39 9.84 -3.57
N ASN A 55 -5.73 10.97 -3.79
CA ASN A 55 -5.24 11.82 -2.71
C ASN A 55 -6.36 12.20 -1.75
N LEU A 56 -7.48 12.66 -2.29
CA LEU A 56 -8.64 13.09 -1.51
C LEU A 56 -9.28 11.93 -0.74
N VAL A 57 -9.48 10.79 -1.41
CA VAL A 57 -10.05 9.58 -0.80
C VAL A 57 -9.14 9.05 0.31
N TRP A 58 -7.84 8.97 0.08
CA TRP A 58 -6.89 8.52 1.11
C TRP A 58 -6.89 9.46 2.32
N LYS A 59 -6.90 10.76 2.12
CA LYS A 59 -6.98 11.73 3.24
C LYS A 59 -8.23 11.53 4.10
N VAL A 60 -9.38 11.19 3.50
CA VAL A 60 -10.61 10.89 4.25
C VAL A 60 -10.51 9.52 4.94
N LEU A 61 -10.04 8.49 4.25
CA LEU A 61 -9.93 7.14 4.81
C LEU A 61 -8.97 7.08 6.00
N LEU A 62 -7.91 7.87 5.95
CA LEU A 62 -6.85 7.97 6.95
C LEU A 62 -7.10 9.03 8.04
N ASP A 63 -8.30 9.63 8.07
CA ASP A 63 -8.66 10.66 9.04
C ASP A 63 -7.75 11.91 9.04
N ILE A 64 -7.07 12.18 7.92
CA ILE A 64 -6.29 13.41 7.73
C ILE A 64 -7.25 14.60 7.57
N ILE A 65 -8.37 14.38 6.85
CA ILE A 65 -9.49 15.32 6.71
C ILE A 65 -10.80 14.63 7.07
N PRO A 66 -11.79 15.36 7.59
CA PRO A 66 -13.08 14.78 7.96
C PRO A 66 -13.95 14.45 6.75
N VAL A 67 -15.04 13.71 6.99
CA VAL A 67 -16.07 13.41 5.96
C VAL A 67 -16.89 14.65 5.54
N TYR A 68 -16.79 15.74 6.27
CA TYR A 68 -17.47 17.00 6.01
C TYR A 68 -16.64 17.86 5.05
N ALA A 69 -16.97 17.82 3.77
CA ALA A 69 -16.20 18.50 2.72
C ALA A 69 -16.01 20.01 2.96
N ASP A 70 -16.99 20.67 3.57
CA ASP A 70 -16.95 22.10 3.85
C ASP A 70 -15.89 22.49 4.90
N SER A 71 -15.41 21.52 5.69
CA SER A 71 -14.34 21.70 6.68
C SER A 71 -12.94 21.40 6.13
N HIS A 72 -12.81 20.88 4.92
CA HIS A 72 -11.52 20.45 4.38
C HIS A 72 -10.48 21.55 4.30
N GLN A 73 -10.89 22.74 3.82
CA GLN A 73 -9.98 23.87 3.70
C GLN A 73 -9.44 24.29 5.08
N PHE A 74 -10.32 24.42 6.06
CA PHE A 74 -9.91 24.77 7.42
C PHE A 74 -8.95 23.72 8.03
N VAL A 75 -9.30 22.43 7.93
CA VAL A 75 -8.47 21.37 8.46
C VAL A 75 -7.10 21.32 7.78
N MET A 76 -7.06 21.45 6.44
CA MET A 76 -5.79 21.45 5.71
C MET A 76 -4.92 22.68 6.03
N GLU A 77 -5.52 23.83 6.33
CA GLU A 77 -4.74 24.99 6.80
C GLU A 77 -4.11 24.73 8.17
N GLN A 78 -4.84 24.11 9.10
CA GLN A 78 -4.29 23.68 10.39
C GLN A 78 -3.17 22.62 10.22
N ARG A 79 -3.35 21.67 9.30
CA ARG A 79 -2.34 20.66 8.96
C ARG A 79 -1.07 21.30 8.37
N LYS A 80 -1.23 22.30 7.53
CA LYS A 80 -0.13 23.06 6.95
C LYS A 80 0.64 23.86 8.02
N GLN A 81 -0.07 24.48 8.93
CA GLN A 81 0.55 25.19 10.05
C GLN A 81 1.34 24.22 10.94
N GLN A 82 0.75 23.10 11.34
CA GLN A 82 1.42 22.08 12.15
C GLN A 82 2.65 21.50 11.44
N TYR A 83 2.58 21.28 10.11
CA TYR A 83 3.73 20.89 9.30
C TYR A 83 4.85 21.92 9.37
N GLY A 84 4.52 23.21 9.23
CA GLY A 84 5.50 24.31 9.32
C GLY A 84 6.14 24.41 10.71
N ASP A 85 5.35 24.24 11.77
CA ASP A 85 5.84 24.25 13.16
C ASP A 85 6.81 23.08 13.43
N LEU A 86 6.49 21.88 12.94
CA LEU A 86 7.37 20.71 13.05
C LEU A 86 8.66 20.90 12.26
N LEU A 87 8.58 21.40 11.05
CA LEU A 87 9.76 21.69 10.21
C LEU A 87 10.67 22.71 10.89
N TYR A 88 10.10 23.78 11.40
CA TYR A 88 10.83 24.81 12.16
C TYR A 88 11.48 24.23 13.42
N ALA A 89 10.77 23.36 14.15
CA ALA A 89 11.32 22.73 15.35
C ALA A 89 12.48 21.77 15.04
N VAL A 90 12.41 21.02 13.92
CA VAL A 90 13.51 20.15 13.44
C VAL A 90 14.77 20.97 13.13
N ASP A 91 14.61 22.12 12.46
CA ASP A 91 15.69 23.05 12.13
C ASP A 91 16.31 23.64 13.40
N MET A 92 15.48 24.23 14.27
CA MET A 92 15.94 24.89 15.51
C MET A 92 16.60 23.94 16.52
N LEU A 93 16.22 22.67 16.51
CA LEU A 93 16.80 21.63 17.36
C LEU A 93 17.98 20.91 16.68
N GLU A 94 18.34 21.31 15.47
CA GLU A 94 19.44 20.73 14.67
C GLU A 94 19.34 19.18 14.59
N LEU A 95 18.11 18.65 14.42
CA LEU A 95 17.88 17.20 14.43
C LEU A 95 18.39 16.51 13.16
N VAL A 96 18.41 17.25 12.06
CA VAL A 96 18.92 16.83 10.76
C VAL A 96 19.41 18.06 10.01
N ASP A 97 20.41 17.89 9.14
CA ASP A 97 20.84 18.96 8.24
C ASP A 97 19.70 19.28 7.25
N MET A 98 19.29 20.55 7.15
CA MET A 98 18.22 20.98 6.25
C MET A 98 18.58 20.83 4.75
N SER A 99 19.84 20.55 4.43
CA SER A 99 20.30 20.15 3.10
C SER A 99 20.18 18.64 2.83
N ALA A 100 19.82 17.84 3.84
CA ALA A 100 19.63 16.40 3.73
C ALA A 100 18.47 16.05 2.78
N PRO A 101 18.39 14.78 2.32
CA PRO A 101 17.26 14.30 1.53
C PRO A 101 15.92 14.59 2.22
N ARG A 102 14.93 15.02 1.43
CA ARG A 102 13.61 15.41 1.96
C ARG A 102 12.97 14.32 2.82
N THR A 103 13.17 13.06 2.46
CA THR A 103 12.70 11.89 3.22
C THR A 103 13.24 11.85 4.65
N GLU A 104 14.49 12.24 4.85
CA GLU A 104 15.13 12.27 6.17
C GLU A 104 14.60 13.41 7.04
N ILE A 105 14.35 14.57 6.43
CA ILE A 105 13.72 15.72 7.12
C ILE A 105 12.31 15.33 7.58
N LEU A 106 11.51 14.72 6.70
CA LEU A 106 10.17 14.26 7.06
C LEU A 106 10.18 13.18 8.15
N LEU A 107 11.19 12.28 8.12
CA LEU A 107 11.38 11.30 9.19
C LEU A 107 11.73 11.97 10.53
N ALA A 108 12.61 12.97 10.53
CA ALA A 108 12.97 13.71 11.74
C ALA A 108 11.75 14.44 12.34
N MET A 109 10.89 15.03 11.50
CA MET A 109 9.63 15.63 11.93
C MET A 109 8.70 14.60 12.58
N TRP A 110 8.57 13.41 11.97
CA TRP A 110 7.73 12.35 12.49
C TRP A 110 8.26 11.78 13.80
N LEU A 111 9.58 11.56 13.94
CA LEU A 111 10.24 11.12 15.17
C LEU A 111 10.08 12.15 16.30
N LEU A 112 10.19 13.44 15.98
CA LEU A 112 9.99 14.51 16.94
C LEU A 112 8.56 14.51 17.49
N GLU A 113 7.56 14.38 16.63
CA GLU A 113 6.15 14.39 17.00
C GLU A 113 5.76 13.15 17.84
N ASN A 114 6.36 12.00 17.57
CA ASN A 114 6.03 10.75 18.27
C ASN A 114 6.87 10.49 19.52
N GLU A 115 7.72 11.45 19.93
CA GLU A 115 8.60 11.31 21.10
C GLU A 115 9.42 9.99 21.12
N GLU A 116 9.77 9.42 19.97
CA GLU A 116 10.53 8.15 19.90
C GLU A 116 11.99 8.28 20.42
N ARG A 117 12.30 9.37 21.10
CA ARG A 117 13.53 9.52 21.87
C ARG A 117 13.55 8.72 23.18
N LYS A 118 12.38 8.23 23.64
CA LYS A 118 12.30 7.32 24.79
C LYS A 118 12.44 5.88 24.31
N PRO A 119 13.29 5.06 24.95
CA PRO A 119 13.32 3.64 24.64
C PRO A 119 11.88 3.10 24.79
N PRO A 120 11.42 2.25 23.87
CA PRO A 120 10.06 1.72 23.93
C PRO A 120 9.83 1.06 25.30
N LEU A 121 8.72 1.37 25.94
CA LEU A 121 8.32 0.76 27.22
C LEU A 121 8.12 -0.77 27.10
N PHE A 122 8.13 -1.28 25.86
CA PHE A 122 8.05 -2.70 25.53
C PHE A 122 9.18 -3.06 24.53
N PRO A 123 10.17 -3.86 24.94
CA PRO A 123 11.38 -4.15 24.15
C PRO A 123 11.19 -5.15 22.99
N GLU A 124 9.97 -5.51 22.58
CA GLU A 124 9.75 -6.67 21.71
C GLU A 124 9.20 -6.37 20.32
N THR A 125 9.18 -5.16 19.84
CA THR A 125 8.82 -4.94 18.43
C THR A 125 10.07 -4.68 17.59
N ASN A 126 10.40 -5.61 16.69
CA ASN A 126 11.39 -5.43 15.61
C ASN A 126 10.95 -4.36 14.58
N PHE A 127 10.16 -3.38 15.02
CA PHE A 127 9.69 -2.30 14.19
C PHE A 127 10.75 -1.21 14.12
N ASN A 128 11.43 -1.10 12.98
CA ASN A 128 12.30 0.01 12.69
C ASN A 128 11.49 1.08 11.94
N SER A 129 11.26 2.20 12.59
CA SER A 129 10.50 3.32 12.02
C SER A 129 11.12 3.86 10.73
N ALA A 130 12.45 3.91 10.64
CA ALA A 130 13.14 4.39 9.45
C ALA A 130 12.95 3.45 8.26
N ASP A 131 13.04 2.12 8.47
CA ASP A 131 12.86 1.12 7.41
C ASP A 131 11.42 1.10 6.86
N THR A 132 10.46 1.60 7.62
CA THR A 132 9.08 1.77 7.19
C THR A 132 8.84 3.14 6.55
N PHE A 133 9.24 4.20 7.24
CA PHE A 133 8.93 5.57 6.86
C PHE A 133 9.64 5.99 5.57
N LEU A 134 10.94 5.74 5.46
CA LEU A 134 11.75 6.26 4.34
C LEU A 134 11.29 5.75 2.96
N PRO A 135 11.02 4.43 2.75
CA PRO A 135 10.52 3.95 1.46
C PRO A 135 9.13 4.52 1.12
N ILE A 136 8.24 4.60 2.12
CA ILE A 136 6.89 5.17 1.94
C ILE A 136 6.98 6.66 1.58
N ALA A 137 7.80 7.43 2.30
CA ALA A 137 8.02 8.85 2.03
C ALA A 137 8.59 9.08 0.63
N LYS A 138 9.58 8.29 0.22
CA LYS A 138 10.16 8.36 -1.12
C LYS A 138 9.09 8.18 -2.20
N THR A 139 8.28 7.13 -2.08
CA THR A 139 7.19 6.86 -3.04
C THR A 139 6.16 8.00 -3.06
N LEU A 140 5.78 8.54 -1.89
CA LEU A 140 4.79 9.62 -1.83
C LEU A 140 5.31 10.94 -2.40
N ILE A 141 6.61 11.25 -2.24
CA ILE A 141 7.25 12.43 -2.87
C ILE A 141 7.22 12.31 -4.40
N GLU A 142 7.38 11.12 -4.95
CA GLU A 142 7.28 10.87 -6.39
C GLU A 142 5.83 10.95 -6.91
N LEU A 143 4.84 10.68 -6.03
CA LEU A 143 3.41 10.69 -6.39
C LEU A 143 2.75 12.07 -6.26
N TYR A 144 3.22 12.92 -5.35
CA TYR A 144 2.55 14.16 -4.97
C TYR A 144 3.53 15.32 -4.78
N ASP A 145 3.26 16.45 -5.41
CA ASP A 145 4.07 17.67 -5.30
C ASP A 145 3.85 18.42 -3.97
N ASN A 146 2.71 18.20 -3.29
CA ASN A 146 2.38 18.89 -2.05
C ASN A 146 3.00 18.19 -0.85
N GLU A 147 4.06 18.76 -0.29
CA GLU A 147 4.80 18.20 0.85
C GLU A 147 3.94 18.04 2.12
N VAL A 148 2.96 18.89 2.34
CA VAL A 148 2.02 18.77 3.46
C VAL A 148 1.20 17.48 3.31
N ASP A 149 0.67 17.23 2.11
CA ASP A 149 -0.04 15.99 1.81
C ASP A 149 0.87 14.76 1.96
N VAL A 150 2.10 14.84 1.44
CA VAL A 150 3.11 13.77 1.57
C VAL A 150 3.37 13.42 3.03
N TYR A 151 3.63 14.42 3.87
CA TYR A 151 3.90 14.19 5.30
C TYR A 151 2.74 13.49 6.00
N TRP A 152 1.52 14.02 5.86
CA TRP A 152 0.35 13.47 6.54
C TRP A 152 -0.03 12.08 6.03
N LEU A 153 0.09 11.81 4.74
CA LEU A 153 -0.12 10.48 4.17
C LEU A 153 0.95 9.49 4.66
N CYS A 154 2.22 9.89 4.65
CA CYS A 154 3.32 9.06 5.12
C CYS A 154 3.15 8.70 6.60
N LYS A 155 2.87 9.70 7.45
CA LYS A 155 2.57 9.50 8.88
C LYS A 155 1.45 8.48 9.07
N SER A 156 0.33 8.66 8.38
CA SER A 156 -0.84 7.77 8.53
C SER A 156 -0.58 6.36 8.03
N LEU A 157 0.16 6.19 6.92
CA LEU A 157 0.55 4.86 6.43
C LEU A 157 1.52 4.17 7.38
N THR A 158 2.50 4.91 7.92
CA THR A 158 3.43 4.38 8.94
C THR A 158 2.68 3.93 10.20
N GLU A 159 1.66 4.65 10.62
CA GLU A 159 0.82 4.27 11.75
C GLU A 159 0.01 3.00 11.47
N ILE A 160 -0.52 2.82 10.24
CA ILE A 160 -1.15 1.56 9.83
C ILE A 160 -0.16 0.40 9.97
N VAL A 161 1.07 0.55 9.49
CA VAL A 161 2.11 -0.48 9.58
C VAL A 161 2.48 -0.77 11.03
N ARG A 162 2.61 0.27 11.88
CA ARG A 162 2.85 0.11 13.31
C ARG A 162 1.75 -0.73 13.96
N ASN A 163 0.49 -0.43 13.69
CA ASN A 163 -0.65 -1.17 14.23
C ASN A 163 -0.74 -2.61 13.69
N MET A 164 -0.22 -2.85 12.48
CA MET A 164 -0.22 -4.15 11.82
C MET A 164 0.86 -5.10 12.36
N GLN A 165 1.85 -4.64 13.15
CA GLN A 165 2.97 -5.47 13.62
C GLN A 165 2.52 -6.78 14.28
N LYS A 166 1.48 -6.74 15.10
CA LYS A 166 0.88 -7.91 15.77
C LYS A 166 0.25 -8.92 14.81
N ASP A 167 -0.08 -8.49 13.59
CA ASP A 167 -0.71 -9.33 12.57
C ASP A 167 0.29 -9.85 11.53
N ILE A 168 1.56 -9.45 11.56
CA ILE A 168 2.62 -9.93 10.66
C ILE A 168 2.70 -11.46 10.62
N PRO A 169 2.66 -12.20 11.75
CA PRO A 169 2.66 -13.67 11.70
C PRO A 169 1.49 -14.22 10.90
N LYS A 170 0.28 -13.69 11.10
CA LYS A 170 -0.92 -14.12 10.34
C LYS A 170 -0.82 -13.80 8.85
N LEU A 171 -0.16 -12.66 8.50
CA LEU A 171 0.07 -12.32 7.10
C LEU A 171 1.05 -13.29 6.43
N LYS A 172 2.08 -13.76 7.17
CA LYS A 172 3.01 -14.78 6.70
C LYS A 172 2.32 -16.15 6.53
N GLU A 173 1.48 -16.55 7.48
CA GLU A 173 0.66 -17.77 7.36
C GLU A 173 -0.29 -17.70 6.17
N ALA A 174 -0.93 -16.54 5.96
CA ALA A 174 -1.80 -16.31 4.80
C ALA A 174 -1.02 -16.37 3.49
N PHE A 175 0.20 -15.84 3.43
CA PHE A 175 1.10 -15.97 2.28
C PHE A 175 1.40 -17.44 1.97
N GLN A 176 1.84 -18.24 2.96
CA GLN A 176 2.18 -19.64 2.78
C GLN A 176 0.97 -20.46 2.29
N SER A 177 -0.17 -20.31 2.95
CA SER A 177 -1.40 -21.03 2.59
C SER A 177 -1.91 -20.66 1.19
N MET A 178 -1.78 -19.39 0.78
CA MET A 178 -2.16 -18.97 -0.58
C MET A 178 -1.16 -19.48 -1.61
N LEU A 179 0.15 -19.42 -1.34
CA LEU A 179 1.17 -19.91 -2.27
C LEU A 179 1.03 -21.40 -2.50
N GLU A 180 0.82 -22.19 -1.44
CA GLU A 180 0.56 -23.64 -1.55
C GLU A 180 -0.66 -23.93 -2.42
N LYS A 181 -1.72 -23.14 -2.30
CA LYS A 181 -2.94 -23.31 -3.09
C LYS A 181 -2.76 -22.92 -4.57
N GLU A 182 -2.06 -21.83 -4.85
CA GLU A 182 -1.93 -21.28 -6.20
C GLU A 182 -0.81 -21.95 -7.01
N ASP A 183 0.29 -22.40 -6.35
CA ASP A 183 1.43 -23.07 -7.00
C ASP A 183 2.12 -24.05 -6.05
N VAL A 184 1.60 -25.26 -5.97
CA VAL A 184 2.11 -26.35 -5.11
C VAL A 184 3.57 -26.71 -5.42
N GLU A 185 3.97 -26.73 -6.70
CA GLU A 185 5.33 -27.06 -7.10
C GLU A 185 6.34 -26.03 -6.59
N LEU A 186 6.03 -24.75 -6.77
CA LEU A 186 6.86 -23.66 -6.29
C LEU A 186 6.93 -23.63 -4.76
N PHE A 187 5.80 -23.85 -4.10
CA PHE A 187 5.75 -23.96 -2.63
C PHE A 187 6.64 -25.06 -2.10
N ASN A 188 6.51 -26.30 -2.63
CA ASN A 188 7.33 -27.42 -2.22
C ASN A 188 8.82 -27.18 -2.47
N HIS A 189 9.19 -26.59 -3.61
CA HIS A 189 10.57 -26.22 -3.90
C HIS A 189 11.15 -25.26 -2.87
N LEU A 190 10.38 -24.25 -2.44
CA LEU A 190 10.81 -23.31 -1.39
C LEU A 190 10.91 -23.99 -0.02
N VAL A 191 10.01 -24.93 0.29
CA VAL A 191 10.07 -25.73 1.54
C VAL A 191 11.32 -26.60 1.56
N ASP A 192 11.59 -27.34 0.49
CA ASP A 192 12.73 -28.27 0.38
C ASP A 192 14.08 -27.55 0.55
N MET A 193 14.14 -26.29 0.13
CA MET A 193 15.34 -25.44 0.28
C MET A 193 15.39 -24.66 1.60
N ASN A 194 14.40 -24.79 2.49
CA ASN A 194 14.21 -23.92 3.65
C ASN A 194 14.22 -22.42 3.29
N ALA A 195 13.71 -22.09 2.10
CA ALA A 195 13.77 -20.72 1.55
C ALA A 195 12.59 -19.84 1.97
N LEU A 196 11.51 -20.40 2.52
CA LEU A 196 10.35 -19.64 3.00
C LEU A 196 10.72 -18.63 4.08
N ASP A 197 11.64 -18.99 4.99
CA ASP A 197 12.09 -18.13 6.08
C ASP A 197 13.08 -17.06 5.61
N VAL A 198 13.76 -17.27 4.47
CA VAL A 198 14.71 -16.34 3.87
C VAL A 198 14.00 -15.22 3.10
N LEU A 199 12.76 -15.44 2.66
CA LEU A 199 11.97 -14.42 1.98
C LEU A 199 11.78 -13.17 2.87
N PRO A 200 12.05 -11.96 2.36
CA PRO A 200 12.01 -10.74 3.17
C PRO A 200 10.58 -10.23 3.41
N LEU A 201 9.64 -11.14 3.77
CA LEU A 201 8.21 -10.85 3.93
C LEU A 201 7.97 -9.72 4.94
N THR A 202 8.67 -9.76 6.09
CA THR A 202 8.53 -8.71 7.12
C THR A 202 8.92 -7.34 6.57
N LYS A 203 10.02 -7.26 5.81
CA LYS A 203 10.48 -6.02 5.16
C LYS A 203 9.45 -5.52 4.15
N TRP A 204 8.93 -6.41 3.30
CA TRP A 204 7.91 -6.06 2.31
C TRP A 204 6.62 -5.56 2.95
N PHE A 205 6.17 -6.20 4.03
CA PHE A 205 4.96 -5.80 4.74
C PHE A 205 5.16 -4.47 5.48
N ASN A 206 6.31 -4.26 6.10
CA ASN A 206 6.62 -3.01 6.81
C ASN A 206 6.75 -1.81 5.87
N SER A 207 7.23 -1.99 4.64
CA SER A 207 7.27 -0.91 3.65
C SER A 207 5.99 -0.83 2.80
N CYS A 208 5.00 -1.71 3.01
CA CYS A 208 3.86 -1.88 2.11
C CYS A 208 4.29 -2.00 0.65
N PHE A 209 5.39 -2.72 0.37
CA PHE A 209 6.06 -2.88 -0.93
C PHE A 209 6.63 -1.60 -1.55
N ALA A 210 6.73 -0.49 -0.80
CA ALA A 210 7.49 0.67 -1.24
C ALA A 210 8.97 0.29 -1.42
N GLY A 211 9.57 0.71 -2.55
CA GLY A 211 10.93 0.31 -2.94
C GLY A 211 11.06 -1.13 -3.44
N VAL A 212 9.93 -1.84 -3.63
CA VAL A 212 9.87 -3.19 -4.20
C VAL A 212 9.06 -3.18 -5.50
N LEU A 213 7.97 -2.44 -5.54
CA LEU A 213 7.15 -2.21 -6.73
C LEU A 213 7.27 -0.75 -7.18
N ASP A 214 6.99 -0.52 -8.46
CA ASP A 214 7.05 0.80 -9.07
C ASP A 214 5.98 1.75 -8.52
N VAL A 215 6.27 3.05 -8.63
CA VAL A 215 5.43 4.13 -8.11
C VAL A 215 4.05 4.18 -8.77
N THR A 216 3.91 3.66 -10.00
CA THR A 216 2.62 3.67 -10.71
C THR A 216 1.71 2.51 -10.29
N SER A 217 2.28 1.42 -9.84
CA SER A 217 1.58 0.20 -9.43
C SER A 217 1.18 0.20 -7.95
N LEU A 218 2.03 0.72 -7.08
CA LEU A 218 1.80 0.78 -5.62
C LEU A 218 0.47 1.42 -5.21
N PRO A 219 0.00 2.53 -5.80
CA PRO A 219 -1.26 3.14 -5.39
C PRO A 219 -2.47 2.22 -5.49
N LYS A 220 -2.47 1.26 -6.43
CA LYS A 220 -3.54 0.26 -6.57
C LYS A 220 -3.62 -0.66 -5.33
N ILE A 221 -2.46 -0.99 -4.76
CA ILE A 221 -2.33 -1.81 -3.54
C ILE A 221 -2.67 -0.96 -2.30
N TRP A 222 -2.14 0.26 -2.24
CA TRP A 222 -2.37 1.16 -1.11
C TRP A 222 -3.84 1.61 -0.98
N ASP A 223 -4.62 1.62 -2.07
CA ASP A 223 -6.07 1.80 -1.99
C ASP A 223 -6.71 0.79 -1.02
N LYS A 224 -6.24 -0.47 -1.01
CA LYS A 224 -6.72 -1.54 -0.12
C LYS A 224 -6.19 -1.38 1.30
N VAL A 225 -4.91 -1.04 1.44
CA VAL A 225 -4.26 -0.80 2.74
C VAL A 225 -4.95 0.37 3.47
N CYS A 226 -5.13 1.51 2.81
CA CYS A 226 -5.83 2.69 3.36
C CYS A 226 -7.29 2.39 3.72
N SER A 227 -7.90 1.41 3.08
CA SER A 227 -9.27 0.97 3.37
C SER A 227 -9.36 -0.03 4.54
N GLY A 228 -8.22 -0.38 5.15
CA GLY A 228 -8.16 -1.28 6.31
C GLY A 228 -8.03 -2.76 5.95
N ALA A 229 -7.51 -3.10 4.78
CA ALA A 229 -7.30 -4.48 4.33
C ALA A 229 -5.81 -4.82 4.10
N PRO A 230 -4.97 -4.85 5.14
CA PRO A 230 -3.54 -5.15 5.01
C PRO A 230 -3.26 -6.55 4.46
N LYS A 231 -4.24 -7.47 4.50
CA LYS A 231 -4.13 -8.82 3.93
C LYS A 231 -3.79 -8.80 2.43
N ILE A 232 -4.07 -7.72 1.71
CA ILE A 232 -3.63 -7.54 0.31
C ILE A 232 -2.12 -7.70 0.17
N LEU A 233 -1.32 -7.34 1.18
CA LEU A 233 0.14 -7.46 1.14
C LEU A 233 0.58 -8.92 1.00
N SER A 234 -0.11 -9.86 1.65
CA SER A 234 0.15 -11.30 1.45
C SER A 234 -0.15 -11.75 0.03
N VAL A 235 -1.21 -11.21 -0.59
CA VAL A 235 -1.57 -11.51 -1.99
C VAL A 235 -0.49 -10.97 -2.94
N VAL A 236 0.02 -9.76 -2.68
CA VAL A 236 1.12 -9.17 -3.47
C VAL A 236 2.38 -10.02 -3.37
N ALA A 237 2.73 -10.48 -2.16
CA ALA A 237 3.88 -11.36 -1.94
C ALA A 237 3.75 -12.67 -2.74
N VAL A 238 2.57 -13.30 -2.74
CA VAL A 238 2.29 -14.52 -3.52
C VAL A 238 2.47 -14.26 -5.01
N MET A 239 1.88 -13.18 -5.54
CA MET A 239 1.99 -12.86 -6.96
C MET A 239 3.40 -12.48 -7.37
N LEU A 240 4.18 -11.85 -6.49
CA LEU A 240 5.59 -11.57 -6.73
C LEU A 240 6.40 -12.86 -6.89
N VAL A 241 6.27 -13.78 -5.95
CA VAL A 241 6.98 -15.08 -5.97
C VAL A 241 6.56 -15.91 -7.18
N ILE A 242 5.26 -15.99 -7.50
CA ILE A 242 4.75 -16.70 -8.69
C ILE A 242 5.24 -16.04 -10.00
N THR A 243 5.31 -14.71 -10.06
CA THR A 243 5.81 -14.03 -11.26
C THR A 243 7.28 -14.35 -11.50
N LEU A 244 8.07 -14.53 -10.45
CA LEU A 244 9.48 -14.90 -10.50
C LEU A 244 9.72 -16.43 -10.53
N ARG A 245 8.65 -17.23 -10.64
CA ARG A 245 8.67 -18.71 -10.59
C ARG A 245 9.83 -19.34 -11.37
N ARG A 246 10.05 -18.92 -12.61
CA ARG A 246 11.09 -19.52 -13.47
C ARG A 246 12.50 -19.35 -12.92
N ASN A 247 12.77 -18.24 -12.26
CA ASN A 247 14.08 -17.97 -11.68
C ASN A 247 14.22 -18.68 -10.35
N ILE A 248 13.17 -18.67 -9.53
CA ILE A 248 13.14 -19.35 -8.22
C ILE A 248 13.28 -20.86 -8.37
N LEU A 249 12.60 -21.50 -9.32
CA LEU A 249 12.73 -22.95 -9.58
C LEU A 249 14.12 -23.37 -10.09
N LYS A 250 14.96 -22.45 -10.55
CA LYS A 250 16.35 -22.72 -10.95
C LYS A 250 17.32 -22.57 -9.78
N ALA A 251 16.92 -21.86 -8.74
CA ALA A 251 17.74 -21.63 -7.56
C ALA A 251 18.01 -22.96 -6.83
N GLN A 252 19.21 -23.12 -6.31
CA GLN A 252 19.67 -24.33 -5.65
C GLN A 252 19.78 -24.17 -4.12
N ASN A 253 19.60 -22.93 -3.64
CA ASN A 253 19.69 -22.59 -2.21
C ASN A 253 18.88 -21.31 -1.90
N GLY A 254 18.70 -21.02 -0.61
CA GLY A 254 17.97 -19.83 -0.14
C GLY A 254 18.59 -18.51 -0.56
N ASP A 255 19.92 -18.42 -0.65
CA ASP A 255 20.60 -17.18 -1.05
C ASP A 255 20.32 -16.83 -2.51
N GLU A 256 20.26 -17.81 -3.39
CA GLU A 256 19.86 -17.62 -4.79
C GLU A 256 18.40 -17.20 -4.90
N VAL A 257 17.51 -17.77 -4.07
CA VAL A 257 16.10 -17.32 -3.99
C VAL A 257 16.04 -15.87 -3.54
N LEU A 258 16.76 -15.51 -2.48
CA LEU A 258 16.81 -14.12 -1.99
C LEU A 258 17.31 -13.16 -3.06
N LYS A 259 18.32 -13.55 -3.84
CA LYS A 259 18.79 -12.76 -4.97
C LYS A 259 17.72 -12.58 -6.03
N CYS A 260 17.00 -13.65 -6.40
CA CYS A 260 15.90 -13.57 -7.38
C CYS A 260 14.81 -12.59 -6.96
N VAL A 261 14.42 -12.56 -5.68
CA VAL A 261 13.36 -11.67 -5.19
C VAL A 261 13.87 -10.25 -4.84
N SER A 262 15.18 -10.03 -4.81
CA SER A 262 15.79 -8.72 -4.61
C SER A 262 16.03 -7.98 -5.93
N GLU A 263 16.21 -8.72 -7.03
CA GLU A 263 16.46 -8.18 -8.38
C GLU A 263 15.21 -8.38 -9.26
N ILE A 264 14.12 -7.67 -8.93
CA ILE A 264 12.85 -7.77 -9.67
C ILE A 264 13.00 -7.02 -11.00
N PRO A 265 12.73 -7.67 -12.15
CA PRO A 265 12.72 -6.97 -13.44
C PRO A 265 11.57 -5.93 -13.48
N GLU A 266 11.85 -4.70 -13.92
CA GLU A 266 10.85 -3.60 -14.00
C GLU A 266 9.55 -4.04 -14.70
N GLN A 267 9.65 -4.88 -15.73
CA GLN A 267 8.49 -5.40 -16.48
C GLN A 267 7.56 -6.28 -15.64
N CYS A 268 8.05 -6.82 -14.51
CA CYS A 268 7.28 -7.71 -13.65
C CYS A 268 6.44 -6.94 -12.62
N GLU A 269 6.82 -5.73 -12.26
CA GLU A 269 6.21 -4.98 -11.15
C GLU A 269 4.74 -4.64 -11.41
N GLU A 270 4.41 -4.13 -12.59
CA GLU A 270 3.02 -3.88 -12.98
C GLU A 270 2.22 -5.19 -13.08
N VAL A 271 2.82 -6.26 -13.58
CA VAL A 271 2.17 -7.59 -13.68
C VAL A 271 1.82 -8.11 -12.29
N VAL A 272 2.74 -8.00 -11.33
CA VAL A 272 2.53 -8.39 -9.92
C VAL A 272 1.34 -7.64 -9.35
N ALA A 273 1.32 -6.31 -9.46
CA ALA A 273 0.25 -5.50 -8.91
C ALA A 273 -1.12 -5.82 -9.54
N ASN A 274 -1.18 -5.95 -10.86
CA ASN A 274 -2.43 -6.26 -11.57
C ASN A 274 -2.96 -7.66 -11.18
N LYS A 275 -2.11 -8.68 -11.17
CA LYS A 275 -2.49 -10.04 -10.76
C LYS A 275 -2.91 -10.10 -9.29
N ALA A 276 -2.22 -9.33 -8.41
CA ALA A 276 -2.61 -9.26 -7.01
C ALA A 276 -4.01 -8.66 -6.83
N ILE A 277 -4.34 -7.61 -7.57
CA ILE A 277 -5.68 -7.02 -7.55
C ILE A 277 -6.72 -8.00 -8.12
N GLU A 278 -6.40 -8.72 -9.19
CA GLU A 278 -7.29 -9.74 -9.74
C GLU A 278 -7.58 -10.85 -8.72
N LEU A 279 -6.54 -11.45 -8.14
CA LEU A 279 -6.69 -12.49 -7.12
C LEU A 279 -7.48 -11.99 -5.90
N TRP A 280 -7.22 -10.75 -5.46
CA TRP A 280 -7.97 -10.10 -4.40
C TRP A 280 -9.45 -10.01 -4.70
N GLN A 281 -9.82 -9.63 -5.92
CA GLN A 281 -11.21 -9.47 -6.34
C GLN A 281 -11.94 -10.80 -6.49
N TYR A 282 -11.26 -11.85 -6.99
CA TYR A 282 -11.82 -13.21 -7.05
C TYR A 282 -12.07 -13.80 -5.66
N GLY A 283 -11.16 -13.56 -4.71
CA GLY A 283 -11.32 -14.03 -3.32
C GLY A 283 -12.35 -13.24 -2.50
N ALA A 284 -12.71 -12.03 -2.92
CA ALA A 284 -13.71 -11.17 -2.28
C ALA A 284 -15.15 -11.41 -2.80
N GLN A 285 -15.34 -12.20 -3.86
CA GLN A 285 -16.68 -12.62 -4.29
C GLN A 285 -17.19 -13.70 -3.33
N PRO A 286 -18.40 -13.55 -2.73
CA PRO A 286 -19.02 -14.64 -2.00
C PRO A 286 -19.19 -15.81 -2.98
N GLN A 287 -18.83 -17.04 -2.54
CA GLN A 287 -19.07 -18.30 -3.27
C GLN A 287 -20.58 -18.56 -3.37
N ASN A 288 -21.28 -17.85 -4.23
CA ASN A 288 -22.73 -17.95 -4.41
C ASN A 288 -23.15 -18.57 -5.75
N ASP A 289 -22.27 -19.30 -6.44
CA ASP A 289 -22.62 -19.94 -7.74
C ASP A 289 -22.51 -21.47 -7.77
N GLN A 290 -22.59 -22.16 -6.61
CA GLN A 290 -22.68 -23.64 -6.63
C GLN A 290 -24.09 -24.21 -6.32
N LEU A 291 -25.13 -23.38 -6.27
CA LEU A 291 -26.52 -23.87 -6.01
C LEU A 291 -27.50 -23.65 -7.18
N ALA A 292 -27.04 -23.25 -8.36
CA ALA A 292 -27.91 -23.05 -9.53
C ALA A 292 -27.69 -24.08 -10.65
N LYS A 293 -27.28 -25.31 -10.34
CA LYS A 293 -27.35 -26.45 -11.28
C LYS A 293 -27.68 -27.72 -10.49
N LYS A 294 -28.96 -27.86 -10.16
CA LYS A 294 -29.63 -29.14 -10.02
C LYS A 294 -31.08 -29.01 -10.51
#